data_8cc0cc6981fdb206036bba826e55c04d
#
_entry.id   8cc0cc6981fdb206036bba826e55c04d
#
_cell.length_a   1.000
_cell.length_b   1.000
_cell.length_c   1.000
_cell.angle_alpha   90.00
_cell.angle_beta   90.00
_cell.angle_gamma   90.00
#
_symmetry.space_group_name_H-M   'P 1'
#
loop_
_entity.id
_entity.type
_entity.pdbx_description
1 polymer ?
#
loop_
_entity_poly.entity_id
_entity_poly.type
_entity_poly.pdbx_seq_one_letter_code
_entity_poly.pdbx_strand_id
1 'polypeptide(L)'
;MKKNTLAALILTTLAAGQLASLQAHAAGQLNVWEDIKKSAGIKTAVSDFEKQYNVKVNLQEMPYAQQLEKLRLDGPAGIGPDVLVIPNDQLGGAVVQGLLSPLSVDQAKQDAF
;
A
#
# COMPACT_ATOMS: atom_id res chain seq x y z
N MET A 1 -30.89 -57.80 10.90
CA MET A 1 -31.43 -56.46 11.19
C MET A 1 -30.61 -55.83 12.30
N LYS A 2 -29.73 -54.88 11.99
CA LYS A 2 -29.03 -53.96 12.89
C LYS A 2 -27.74 -53.51 12.21
N LYS A 3 -27.85 -52.70 11.18
CA LYS A 3 -26.66 -52.09 10.51
C LYS A 3 -27.01 -50.71 9.92
N ASN A 4 -27.64 -49.80 10.65
CA ASN A 4 -27.92 -48.47 10.08
C ASN A 4 -27.91 -47.33 11.08
N THR A 5 -27.27 -47.45 12.27
CA THR A 5 -27.27 -46.39 13.26
C THR A 5 -25.90 -45.79 13.57
N LEU A 6 -24.87 -46.15 12.79
CA LEU A 6 -23.49 -45.58 13.01
C LEU A 6 -23.09 -44.54 11.98
N ALA A 7 -23.91 -44.25 10.97
CA ALA A 7 -23.55 -43.29 9.91
C ALA A 7 -24.07 -41.86 10.13
N ALA A 8 -24.86 -41.61 11.19
CA ALA A 8 -25.50 -40.31 11.40
C ALA A 8 -24.79 -39.40 12.39
N LEU A 9 -23.70 -39.85 13.02
CA LEU A 9 -23.02 -39.06 14.10
C LEU A 9 -21.69 -38.42 13.68
N ILE A 10 -21.27 -38.55 12.42
CA ILE A 10 -19.98 -37.99 11.95
C ILE A 10 -20.16 -36.71 11.12
N LEU A 11 -21.40 -36.29 10.80
CA LEU A 11 -21.65 -35.15 9.92
C LEU A 11 -21.91 -33.81 10.65
N THR A 12 -21.88 -33.75 11.98
CA THR A 12 -22.23 -32.54 12.73
C THR A 12 -21.05 -31.83 13.37
N THR A 13 -19.82 -32.31 13.21
CA THR A 13 -18.63 -31.64 13.81
C THR A 13 -17.74 -30.85 12.83
N LEU A 14 -18.10 -30.79 11.55
CA LEU A 14 -17.31 -30.08 10.54
C LEU A 14 -17.84 -28.67 10.22
N ALA A 15 -18.93 -28.22 10.81
CA ALA A 15 -19.53 -26.91 10.53
C ALA A 15 -19.11 -25.80 11.50
N ALA A 16 -18.40 -26.10 12.56
CA ALA A 16 -18.01 -25.10 13.56
C ALA A 16 -16.57 -24.55 13.42
N GLY A 17 -15.81 -25.03 12.42
CA GLY A 17 -14.39 -24.65 12.23
C GLY A 17 -14.14 -23.54 11.21
N GLN A 18 -15.14 -22.99 10.55
CA GLN A 18 -14.94 -22.06 9.43
C GLN A 18 -15.29 -20.59 9.71
N LEU A 19 -15.58 -20.22 10.95
CA LEU A 19 -15.94 -18.83 11.28
C LEU A 19 -14.81 -18.03 11.93
N ALA A 20 -13.60 -18.57 12.05
CA ALA A 20 -12.48 -17.87 12.63
C ALA A 20 -11.44 -17.38 11.63
N SER A 21 -11.68 -17.44 10.32
CA SER A 21 -10.85 -16.80 9.32
C SER A 21 -11.39 -15.42 8.91
N LEU A 22 -12.01 -14.70 9.87
CA LEU A 22 -12.31 -13.29 9.66
C LEU A 22 -11.05 -12.46 9.80
N GLN A 23 -10.50 -12.13 8.64
CA GLN A 23 -9.87 -10.83 8.39
C GLN A 23 -8.71 -10.47 9.32
N ALA A 24 -7.59 -11.12 9.14
CA ALA A 24 -6.42 -10.30 9.04
C ALA A 24 -6.63 -9.46 7.76
N HIS A 25 -7.18 -8.26 7.87
CA HIS A 25 -6.97 -7.24 6.86
C HIS A 25 -5.45 -7.17 6.74
N ALA A 26 -4.93 -7.61 5.62
CA ALA A 26 -3.53 -7.37 5.33
C ALA A 26 -3.35 -5.87 5.52
N ALA A 27 -2.57 -5.48 6.51
CA ALA A 27 -2.19 -4.11 6.69
C ALA A 27 -1.68 -3.66 5.33
N GLY A 28 -2.27 -2.63 4.73
CA GLY A 28 -1.85 -2.13 3.44
C GLY A 28 -0.36 -1.81 3.51
N GLN A 29 0.32 -1.90 2.40
CA GLN A 29 1.71 -1.48 2.29
C GLN A 29 1.79 -0.34 1.28
N LEU A 30 2.52 0.71 1.63
CA LEU A 30 2.88 1.80 0.73
C LEU A 30 4.37 1.71 0.41
N ASN A 31 4.71 1.79 -0.87
CA ASN A 31 6.08 1.94 -1.34
C ASN A 31 6.33 3.42 -1.59
N VAL A 32 7.29 3.99 -0.89
CA VAL A 32 7.63 5.41 -0.96
C VAL A 32 9.07 5.56 -1.44
N TRP A 33 9.27 6.32 -2.50
CA TRP A 33 10.60 6.68 -2.97
C TRP A 33 10.95 8.10 -2.54
N GLU A 34 12.03 8.22 -1.80
CA GLU A 34 12.56 9.47 -1.29
C GLU A 34 13.97 9.73 -1.84
N ASP A 35 14.40 10.97 -1.82
CA ASP A 35 15.76 11.33 -2.22
C ASP A 35 16.79 10.77 -1.24
N ILE A 36 17.97 10.48 -1.74
CA ILE A 36 19.08 9.97 -0.92
C ILE A 36 19.36 10.91 0.25
N LYS A 37 19.55 10.32 1.45
CA LYS A 37 19.81 11.02 2.72
C LYS A 37 18.65 11.93 3.20
N LYS A 38 17.48 11.84 2.60
CA LYS A 38 16.31 12.64 3.00
C LYS A 38 15.32 11.84 3.86
N SER A 39 15.33 10.52 3.79
CA SER A 39 14.42 9.66 4.56
C SER A 39 14.48 9.89 6.07
N ALA A 40 15.65 10.31 6.59
CA ALA A 40 15.81 10.61 8.01
C ALA A 40 14.83 11.69 8.50
N GLY A 41 14.54 12.70 7.66
CA GLY A 41 13.63 13.80 8.01
C GLY A 41 12.17 13.39 8.12
N ILE A 42 11.76 12.33 7.43
CA ILE A 42 10.36 11.88 7.39
C ILE A 42 10.10 10.61 8.20
N LYS A 43 11.14 9.97 8.76
CA LYS A 43 10.99 8.71 9.53
C LYS A 43 9.99 8.81 10.68
N THR A 44 9.97 9.92 11.40
CA THR A 44 9.00 10.11 12.49
C THR A 44 7.59 10.18 11.95
N ALA A 45 7.35 10.97 10.90
CA ALA A 45 6.04 11.08 10.25
C ALA A 45 5.59 9.73 9.68
N VAL A 46 6.50 8.96 9.07
CA VAL A 46 6.23 7.60 8.59
C VAL A 46 5.80 6.70 9.74
N SER A 47 6.54 6.70 10.85
CA SER A 47 6.19 5.89 12.03
C SER A 47 4.82 6.23 12.61
N ASP A 48 4.49 7.51 12.67
CA ASP A 48 3.19 7.96 13.18
C ASP A 48 2.05 7.59 12.22
N PHE A 49 2.29 7.73 10.91
CA PHE A 49 1.36 7.29 9.88
C PHE A 49 1.09 5.78 9.94
N GLU A 50 2.14 4.97 10.05
CA GLU A 50 2.02 3.51 10.18
C GLU A 50 1.13 3.12 11.37
N LYS A 51 1.32 3.78 12.51
CA LYS A 51 0.52 3.55 13.72
C LYS A 51 -0.92 4.00 13.57
N GLN A 52 -1.12 5.18 13.00
CA GLN A 52 -2.45 5.79 12.87
C GLN A 52 -3.34 5.04 11.88
N TYR A 53 -2.78 4.57 10.77
CA TYR A 53 -3.54 3.97 9.68
C TYR A 53 -3.38 2.46 9.55
N ASN A 54 -2.58 1.84 10.43
CA ASN A 54 -2.25 0.41 10.37
C ASN A 54 -1.75 -0.04 8.99
N VAL A 55 -0.85 0.74 8.42
CA VAL A 55 -0.24 0.54 7.10
C VAL A 55 1.26 0.44 7.26
N LYS A 56 1.90 -0.43 6.51
CA LYS A 56 3.37 -0.49 6.44
C LYS A 56 3.87 0.46 5.36
N VAL A 57 4.94 1.20 5.66
CA VAL A 57 5.62 2.07 4.70
C VAL A 57 7.00 1.52 4.38
N ASN A 58 7.19 1.10 3.14
CA ASN A 58 8.47 0.69 2.60
C ASN A 58 9.16 1.93 1.99
N LEU A 59 10.06 2.52 2.76
CA LEU A 59 10.77 3.75 2.37
C LEU A 59 12.08 3.38 1.68
N GLN A 60 12.20 3.71 0.40
CA GLN A 60 13.39 3.48 -0.42
C GLN A 60 14.05 4.80 -0.79
N GLU A 61 15.36 4.87 -0.65
CA GLU A 61 16.14 6.03 -1.06
C GLU A 61 16.76 5.81 -2.43
N MET A 62 16.60 6.79 -3.32
CA MET A 62 17.30 6.86 -4.60
C MET A 62 17.44 8.33 -5.02
N PRO A 63 18.40 8.66 -5.90
CA PRO A 63 18.53 10.03 -6.37
C PRO A 63 17.23 10.51 -7.00
N TYR A 64 16.66 11.61 -6.51
CA TYR A 64 15.36 12.13 -6.98
C TYR A 64 15.32 12.39 -8.50
N ALA A 65 16.45 12.76 -9.09
CA ALA A 65 16.56 12.96 -10.53
C ALA A 65 16.36 11.66 -11.36
N GLN A 66 16.53 10.48 -10.74
CA GLN A 66 16.36 9.18 -11.39
C GLN A 66 14.97 8.59 -11.16
N GLN A 67 14.19 9.11 -10.23
CA GLN A 67 12.92 8.52 -9.83
C GLN A 67 11.91 8.48 -10.96
N LEU A 68 11.79 9.54 -11.76
CA LEU A 68 10.85 9.59 -12.88
C LEU A 68 11.22 8.57 -13.97
N GLU A 69 12.50 8.44 -14.30
CA GLU A 69 12.94 7.44 -15.29
C GLU A 69 12.67 6.02 -14.81
N LYS A 70 12.97 5.76 -13.55
CA LYS A 70 12.65 4.45 -12.95
C LYS A 70 11.14 4.20 -12.91
N LEU A 71 10.31 5.21 -12.64
CA LEU A 71 8.86 5.09 -12.66
C LEU A 71 8.33 4.73 -14.05
N ARG A 72 8.92 5.27 -15.12
CA ARG A 72 8.56 4.91 -16.51
C ARG A 72 8.75 3.43 -16.80
N LEU A 73 9.77 2.84 -16.20
CA LEU A 73 10.08 1.41 -16.38
C LEU A 73 9.23 0.53 -15.45
N ASP A 74 9.17 0.87 -14.19
CA ASP A 74 8.58 0.05 -13.13
C ASP A 74 7.05 0.21 -13.04
N GLY A 75 6.54 1.40 -13.32
CA GLY A 75 5.11 1.71 -13.22
C GLY A 75 4.23 0.78 -14.06
N PRO A 76 4.49 0.62 -15.36
CA PRO A 76 3.73 -0.31 -16.21
C PRO A 76 3.83 -1.77 -15.78
N ALA A 77 4.92 -2.14 -15.11
CA ALA A 77 5.11 -3.48 -14.56
C ALA A 77 4.40 -3.70 -13.21
N GLY A 78 3.80 -2.66 -12.63
CA GLY A 78 3.12 -2.73 -11.33
C GLY A 78 4.07 -2.82 -10.13
N ILE A 79 5.34 -2.49 -10.30
CA ILE A 79 6.38 -2.52 -9.27
C ILE A 79 6.90 -1.12 -8.91
N GLY A 80 6.24 -0.09 -9.40
CA GLY A 80 6.51 1.30 -9.06
C GLY A 80 6.11 1.66 -7.62
N PRO A 81 6.43 2.88 -7.18
CA PRO A 81 6.04 3.38 -5.87
C PRO A 81 4.59 3.85 -5.86
N ASP A 82 3.99 3.91 -4.67
CA ASP A 82 2.71 4.59 -4.44
C ASP A 82 2.91 6.10 -4.26
N VAL A 83 4.06 6.50 -3.73
CA VAL A 83 4.45 7.90 -3.52
C VAL A 83 5.91 8.08 -3.90
N LEU A 84 6.23 9.20 -4.57
CA LEU A 84 7.61 9.51 -4.93
C LEU A 84 7.88 11.02 -4.86
N VAL A 85 9.15 11.37 -4.76
CA VAL A 85 9.63 12.76 -4.83
C VAL A 85 10.29 12.99 -6.18
N ILE A 86 9.77 13.95 -6.94
CA ILE A 86 10.36 14.34 -8.24
C ILE A 86 10.59 15.85 -8.27
N PRO A 87 11.53 16.32 -9.10
CA PRO A 87 11.68 17.75 -9.39
C PRO A 87 10.39 18.33 -9.97
N ASN A 88 10.03 19.55 -9.56
CA ASN A 88 8.79 20.20 -10.00
C ASN A 88 8.76 20.48 -11.52
N ASP A 89 9.89 20.68 -12.15
CA ASP A 89 10.02 20.86 -13.59
C ASP A 89 9.74 19.57 -14.39
N GLN A 90 9.79 18.42 -13.75
CA GLN A 90 9.44 17.14 -14.36
C GLN A 90 7.95 16.78 -14.23
N LEU A 91 7.19 17.50 -13.39
CA LEU A 91 5.79 17.19 -13.09
C LEU A 91 4.92 17.18 -14.35
N GLY A 92 5.04 18.18 -15.20
CA GLY A 92 4.25 18.27 -16.44
C GLY A 92 4.47 17.07 -17.36
N GLY A 93 5.72 16.65 -17.52
CA GLY A 93 6.07 15.47 -18.31
C GLY A 93 5.51 14.16 -17.71
N ALA A 94 5.53 14.03 -16.38
CA ALA A 94 4.99 12.88 -15.68
C ALA A 94 3.46 12.77 -15.84
N VAL A 95 2.75 13.90 -15.76
CA VAL A 95 1.29 13.96 -15.95
C VAL A 95 0.90 13.59 -17.38
N VAL A 96 1.55 14.17 -18.39
CA VAL A 96 1.27 13.89 -19.80
C VAL A 96 1.50 12.42 -20.15
N GLN A 97 2.46 11.78 -19.50
CA GLN A 97 2.75 10.36 -19.68
C GLN A 97 1.84 9.43 -18.88
N GLY A 98 0.90 9.97 -18.09
CA GLY A 98 -0.01 9.17 -17.28
C GLY A 98 0.67 8.41 -16.13
N LEU A 99 1.82 8.90 -15.68
CA LEU A 99 2.59 8.26 -14.60
C LEU A 99 2.10 8.63 -13.20
N LEU A 100 1.27 9.66 -13.09
CA LEU A 100 0.75 10.17 -11.83
C LEU A 100 -0.78 10.17 -11.84
N SER A 101 -1.38 9.80 -10.72
CA SER A 101 -2.83 9.88 -10.52
C SER A 101 -3.20 11.20 -9.83
N PRO A 102 -4.27 11.88 -10.26
CA PRO A 102 -4.77 13.04 -9.55
C PRO A 102 -5.25 12.62 -8.15
N LEU A 103 -4.92 13.44 -7.15
CA LEU A 103 -5.37 13.27 -5.78
C LEU A 103 -6.44 14.33 -5.48
N SER A 104 -7.64 13.87 -5.08
CA SER A 104 -8.67 14.77 -4.58
C SER A 104 -8.40 15.09 -3.11
N VAL A 105 -8.11 16.35 -2.84
CA VAL A 105 -7.91 16.87 -1.48
C VAL A 105 -9.04 17.85 -1.20
N ASP A 106 -9.74 17.70 -0.08
CA ASP A 106 -10.81 18.65 0.29
C ASP A 106 -10.25 20.06 0.56
N GLN A 107 -11.09 21.08 0.40
CA GLN A 107 -10.67 22.48 0.49
C GLN A 107 -10.05 22.80 1.86
N ALA A 108 -10.59 22.26 2.93
CA ALA A 108 -10.06 22.51 4.28
C ALA A 108 -8.62 22.02 4.45
N LYS A 109 -8.26 20.93 3.77
CA LYS A 109 -6.88 20.44 3.74
C LYS A 109 -5.99 21.26 2.83
N GLN A 110 -6.51 21.76 1.72
CA GLN A 110 -5.77 22.65 0.83
C GLN A 110 -5.40 23.95 1.50
N ASP A 111 -6.33 24.53 2.28
CA ASP A 111 -6.16 25.78 2.99
C ASP A 111 -5.17 25.66 4.19
N ALA A 112 -4.79 24.45 4.58
CA ALA A 112 -3.85 24.21 5.68
C ALA A 112 -2.38 24.31 5.26
N PHE A 113 -2.08 24.47 3.98
CA PHE A 113 -0.73 24.61 3.41
C PHE A 113 -0.55 25.96 2.71
#